data_25774b70bdc23cd6527ed40d11f7ce52
#
_entry.id   25774b70bdc23cd6527ed40d11f7ce52
#
_cell.length_a   1.000
_cell.length_b   1.000
_cell.length_c   1.000
_cell.angle_alpha   90.00
_cell.angle_beta   90.00
_cell.angle_gamma   90.00
#
_symmetry.space_group_name_H-M   'P 1'
#
loop_
_entity.id
_entity.type
_entity.pdbx_description
1 polymer ?
#
loop_
_entity_poly.entity_id
_entity_poly.type
_entity_poly.pdbx_seq_one_letter_code
_entity_poly.pdbx_strand_id
1 'polypeptide(L)'
;GDVYKRQDDKIIEGAKQKKILINKLTTDIIKRFNEDCDYLNCEKPSFEPKATENIPLMIDMIKILIKKNNAYENNSHVYFDVSSFKDYGKLSNKNVDQLFAGARVEVSENKKRPEDFVLWKPSLKEEPGWDSPWGRGRPGWHIECSAMSKKYLGDTFDIHGGGRDLLF
;
A
#
# COMPACT_ATOMS: atom_id res chain seq x y z
N GLY A 1 4.18 13.89 7.01
CA GLY A 1 3.09 12.97 6.68
C GLY A 1 2.79 12.85 5.19
N ASP A 2 3.11 13.86 4.39
CA ASP A 2 2.76 13.93 2.96
C ASP A 2 3.78 13.25 2.02
N VAL A 3 4.93 12.89 2.54
CA VAL A 3 6.06 12.43 1.71
C VAL A 3 5.79 11.03 1.13
N TYR A 4 5.12 10.17 1.88
CA TYR A 4 4.92 8.77 1.49
C TYR A 4 3.69 8.53 0.61
N LYS A 5 2.62 9.31 0.76
CA LYS A 5 1.44 9.22 -0.11
C LYS A 5 1.70 9.62 -1.58
N ARG A 6 2.81 10.30 -1.84
CA ARG A 6 3.22 10.79 -3.17
C ARG A 6 4.37 10.00 -3.79
N GLN A 7 4.78 8.86 -3.23
CA GLN A 7 5.91 8.10 -3.79
C GLN A 7 5.61 7.56 -5.18
N ASP A 8 4.40 7.06 -5.41
CA ASP A 8 3.98 6.63 -6.74
C ASP A 8 4.10 7.76 -7.75
N ASP A 9 3.60 8.95 -7.38
CA ASP A 9 3.64 10.14 -8.22
C ASP A 9 5.07 10.60 -8.48
N LYS A 10 5.97 10.55 -7.47
CA LYS A 10 7.38 10.90 -7.61
C LYS A 10 8.14 9.99 -8.57
N ILE A 11 7.86 8.68 -8.55
CA ILE A 11 8.48 7.73 -9.48
C ILE A 11 8.01 8.03 -10.90
N ILE A 12 6.71 8.24 -11.09
CA ILE A 12 6.11 8.56 -12.38
C ILE A 12 6.66 9.89 -12.90
N GLU A 13 6.68 10.93 -12.07
CA GLU A 13 7.25 12.24 -12.40
C GLU A 13 8.74 12.16 -12.73
N GLY A 14 9.53 11.45 -11.91
CA GLY A 14 10.96 11.26 -12.11
C GLY A 14 11.27 10.53 -13.42
N ALA A 15 10.48 9.53 -13.79
CA ALA A 15 10.62 8.83 -15.06
C ALA A 15 10.26 9.74 -16.25
N LYS A 16 9.20 10.54 -16.14
CA LYS A 16 8.81 11.54 -17.15
C LYS A 16 9.89 12.60 -17.34
N GLN A 17 10.40 13.18 -16.26
CA GLN A 17 11.46 14.19 -16.31
C GLN A 17 12.74 13.66 -16.97
N LYS A 18 13.13 12.42 -16.67
CA LYS A 18 14.30 11.78 -17.26
C LYS A 18 14.05 11.17 -18.65
N LYS A 19 12.81 11.20 -19.12
CA LYS A 19 12.39 10.60 -20.39
C LYS A 19 12.79 9.12 -20.51
N ILE A 20 12.65 8.37 -19.44
CA ILE A 20 12.96 6.93 -19.36
C ILE A 20 11.75 6.15 -18.88
N LEU A 21 11.72 4.85 -19.15
CA LEU A 21 10.69 3.97 -18.63
C LEU A 21 10.78 3.85 -17.09
N ILE A 22 9.64 3.75 -16.43
CA ILE A 22 9.56 3.57 -14.97
C ILE A 22 10.38 2.36 -14.54
N ASN A 23 10.27 1.23 -15.24
CA ASN A 23 11.02 0.02 -14.91
C ASN A 23 12.54 0.24 -14.97
N LYS A 24 13.04 1.05 -15.91
CA LYS A 24 14.46 1.37 -15.98
C LYS A 24 14.88 2.22 -14.78
N LEU A 25 14.10 3.26 -14.46
CA LEU A 25 14.38 4.10 -13.29
C LEU A 25 14.43 3.30 -12.00
N THR A 26 13.41 2.46 -11.76
CA THR A 26 13.33 1.64 -10.54
C THR A 26 14.46 0.62 -10.46
N THR A 27 14.80 -0.05 -11.56
CA THR A 27 15.91 -1.01 -11.61
C THR A 27 17.24 -0.35 -11.26
N ASP A 28 17.52 0.83 -11.83
CA ASP A 28 18.76 1.57 -11.57
C ASP A 28 18.84 2.01 -10.09
N ILE A 29 17.71 2.44 -9.49
CA ILE A 29 17.66 2.84 -8.08
C ILE A 29 17.84 1.63 -7.17
N ILE A 30 17.16 0.52 -7.43
CA ILE A 30 17.31 -0.71 -6.65
C ILE A 30 18.74 -1.20 -6.67
N LYS A 31 19.40 -1.17 -7.83
CA LYS A 31 20.80 -1.55 -7.94
C LYS A 31 21.68 -0.70 -7.02
N ARG A 32 21.56 0.63 -7.07
CA ARG A 32 22.32 1.55 -6.20
C ARG A 32 22.03 1.31 -4.73
N PHE A 33 20.77 1.14 -4.36
CA PHE A 33 20.38 0.82 -2.99
C PHE A 33 21.08 -0.44 -2.48
N ASN A 34 21.11 -1.50 -3.30
CA ASN A 34 21.80 -2.74 -2.93
C ASN A 34 23.30 -2.55 -2.80
N GLU A 35 23.93 -1.77 -3.69
CA GLU A 35 25.35 -1.43 -3.60
C GLU A 35 25.66 -0.66 -2.31
N ASP A 36 24.80 0.29 -1.91
CA ASP A 36 24.94 1.03 -0.65
C ASP A 36 24.76 0.12 0.57
N CYS A 37 23.77 -0.80 0.54
CA CYS A 37 23.58 -1.78 1.60
C CYS A 37 24.78 -2.74 1.73
N ASP A 38 25.32 -3.22 0.61
CA ASP A 38 26.49 -4.08 0.61
C ASP A 38 27.72 -3.33 1.17
N TYR A 39 27.89 -2.04 0.82
CA TYR A 39 28.96 -1.19 1.37
C TYR A 39 28.84 -0.99 2.89
N LEU A 40 27.61 -0.90 3.41
CA LEU A 40 27.32 -0.76 4.85
C LEU A 40 27.31 -2.10 5.60
N ASN A 41 27.63 -3.22 4.94
CA ASN A 41 27.56 -4.58 5.49
C ASN A 41 26.16 -4.93 6.02
N CYS A 42 25.08 -4.43 5.41
CA CYS A 42 23.73 -4.84 5.74
C CYS A 42 23.47 -6.25 5.22
N GLU A 43 22.97 -7.13 6.08
CA GLU A 43 22.53 -8.46 5.64
C GLU A 43 21.32 -8.36 4.73
N LYS A 44 21.30 -9.19 3.69
CA LYS A 44 20.15 -9.24 2.77
C LYS A 44 18.99 -9.96 3.43
N PRO A 45 17.76 -9.47 3.24
CA PRO A 45 16.58 -10.16 3.74
C PRO A 45 16.41 -11.53 3.05
N SER A 46 15.86 -12.51 3.74
CA SER A 46 15.58 -13.84 3.17
C SER A 46 14.59 -13.77 2.00
N PHE A 47 13.66 -12.84 2.05
CA PHE A 47 12.68 -12.57 1.01
C PHE A 47 12.51 -11.06 0.83
N GLU A 48 12.55 -10.61 -0.41
CA GLU A 48 12.31 -9.22 -0.80
C GLU A 48 11.22 -9.18 -1.88
N PRO A 49 9.95 -9.41 -1.51
CA PRO A 49 8.86 -9.52 -2.46
C PRO A 49 8.53 -8.18 -3.08
N LYS A 50 8.28 -8.18 -4.39
CA LYS A 50 7.82 -6.99 -5.11
C LYS A 50 6.30 -6.96 -5.16
N ALA A 51 5.70 -5.81 -4.85
CA ALA A 51 4.26 -5.59 -4.92
C ALA A 51 3.70 -5.94 -6.31
N THR A 52 4.39 -5.53 -7.37
CA THR A 52 4.00 -5.78 -8.76
C THR A 52 3.91 -7.26 -9.15
N GLU A 53 4.60 -8.13 -8.45
CA GLU A 53 4.57 -9.59 -8.67
C GLU A 53 3.50 -10.29 -7.83
N ASN A 54 2.82 -9.55 -6.94
CA ASN A 54 1.85 -10.09 -5.99
C ASN A 54 0.44 -9.49 -6.13
N ILE A 55 0.14 -8.81 -7.22
CA ILE A 55 -1.16 -8.17 -7.49
C ILE A 55 -2.34 -9.14 -7.37
N PRO A 56 -2.32 -10.37 -7.92
CA PRO A 56 -3.44 -11.30 -7.78
C PRO A 56 -3.78 -11.61 -6.31
N LEU A 57 -2.78 -11.73 -5.44
CA LEU A 57 -3.00 -11.98 -4.00
C LEU A 57 -3.70 -10.80 -3.32
N MET A 58 -3.36 -9.58 -3.71
CA MET A 58 -4.00 -8.38 -3.18
C MET A 58 -5.46 -8.31 -3.61
N ILE A 59 -5.74 -8.58 -4.89
CA ILE A 59 -7.11 -8.64 -5.41
C ILE A 59 -7.92 -9.69 -4.66
N ASP A 60 -7.38 -10.88 -4.44
CA ASP A 60 -8.10 -11.94 -3.73
C ASP A 60 -8.34 -11.59 -2.27
N MET A 61 -7.38 -10.95 -1.60
CA MET A 61 -7.57 -10.46 -0.23
C MET A 61 -8.67 -9.39 -0.18
N ILE A 62 -8.70 -8.45 -1.11
CA ILE A 62 -9.73 -7.41 -1.20
C ILE A 62 -11.12 -8.05 -1.41
N LYS A 63 -11.25 -9.06 -2.30
CA LYS A 63 -12.51 -9.79 -2.48
C LYS A 63 -13.00 -10.41 -1.18
N ILE A 64 -12.10 -11.00 -0.39
CA ILE A 64 -12.43 -11.57 0.92
C ILE A 64 -12.92 -10.50 1.87
N LEU A 65 -12.27 -9.33 1.92
CA LEU A 65 -12.69 -8.21 2.76
C LEU A 65 -14.07 -7.68 2.38
N ILE A 66 -14.36 -7.55 1.09
CA ILE A 66 -15.69 -7.16 0.60
C ILE A 66 -16.74 -8.20 1.01
N LYS A 67 -16.46 -9.49 0.82
CA LYS A 67 -17.37 -10.59 1.22
C LYS A 67 -17.65 -10.59 2.72
N LYS A 68 -16.70 -10.14 3.54
CA LYS A 68 -16.84 -10.02 5.00
C LYS A 68 -17.47 -8.69 5.43
N ASN A 69 -17.86 -7.80 4.50
CA ASN A 69 -18.34 -6.45 4.77
C ASN A 69 -17.32 -5.56 5.52
N ASN A 70 -16.02 -5.84 5.38
CA ASN A 70 -14.95 -5.00 5.91
C ASN A 70 -14.38 -4.04 4.85
N ALA A 71 -14.84 -4.16 3.61
CA ALA A 71 -14.48 -3.25 2.54
C ALA A 71 -15.71 -2.98 1.65
N TYR A 72 -15.68 -1.85 0.96
CA TYR A 72 -16.75 -1.44 0.05
C TYR A 72 -16.17 -0.78 -1.20
N GLU A 73 -16.90 -0.90 -2.30
CA GLU A 73 -16.62 -0.23 -3.56
C GLU A 73 -17.38 1.09 -3.64
N ASN A 74 -16.71 2.14 -4.14
CA ASN A 74 -17.33 3.39 -4.54
C ASN A 74 -16.52 4.05 -5.67
N ASN A 75 -17.16 4.32 -6.81
CA ASN A 75 -16.55 4.96 -7.99
C ASN A 75 -15.24 4.27 -8.43
N SER A 76 -15.27 2.94 -8.62
CA SER A 76 -14.11 2.11 -9.00
C SER A 76 -12.94 2.14 -8.00
N HIS A 77 -13.11 2.75 -6.84
CA HIS A 77 -12.22 2.61 -5.71
C HIS A 77 -12.76 1.52 -4.77
N VAL A 78 -11.86 0.84 -4.09
CA VAL A 78 -12.24 -0.02 -2.96
C VAL A 78 -11.59 0.53 -1.71
N TYR A 79 -12.38 0.69 -0.67
CA TYR A 79 -11.96 1.19 0.64
C TYR A 79 -12.15 0.15 1.72
N PHE A 80 -11.24 0.13 2.68
CA PHE A 80 -11.45 -0.58 3.94
C PHE A 80 -12.34 0.26 4.84
N ASP A 81 -13.39 -0.36 5.37
CA ASP A 81 -14.29 0.25 6.34
C ASP A 81 -13.71 0.05 7.75
N VAL A 82 -13.03 1.07 8.24
CA VAL A 82 -12.36 1.03 9.56
C VAL A 82 -13.35 0.74 10.67
N SER A 83 -14.57 1.26 10.58
CA SER A 83 -15.61 1.04 11.59
C SER A 83 -16.11 -0.38 11.67
N SER A 84 -15.92 -1.18 10.61
CA SER A 84 -16.31 -2.59 10.57
C SER A 84 -15.38 -3.48 11.41
N PHE A 85 -14.21 -2.99 11.82
CA PHE A 85 -13.20 -3.73 12.57
C PHE A 85 -13.01 -3.13 13.97
N LYS A 86 -13.67 -3.73 14.95
CA LYS A 86 -13.73 -3.20 16.34
C LYS A 86 -12.36 -3.08 17.03
N ASP A 87 -11.42 -3.94 16.66
CA ASP A 87 -10.06 -3.96 17.23
C ASP A 87 -9.07 -3.07 16.47
N TYR A 88 -9.55 -2.21 15.55
CA TYR A 88 -8.69 -1.30 14.80
C TYR A 88 -7.95 -0.34 15.76
N GLY A 89 -6.65 -0.22 15.60
CA GLY A 89 -5.79 0.58 16.49
C GLY A 89 -5.26 -0.16 17.72
N LYS A 90 -5.72 -1.39 18.00
CA LYS A 90 -5.25 -2.17 19.16
C LYS A 90 -3.75 -2.47 19.09
N LEU A 91 -3.21 -2.78 17.92
CA LEU A 91 -1.77 -3.05 17.73
C LEU A 91 -0.93 -1.79 17.99
N SER A 92 -1.36 -0.63 17.54
CA SER A 92 -0.68 0.65 17.74
C SER A 92 -0.97 1.29 19.10
N ASN A 93 -1.86 0.69 19.91
CA ASN A 93 -2.38 1.21 21.18
C ASN A 93 -2.94 2.63 21.04
N LYS A 94 -3.63 2.90 19.94
CA LYS A 94 -4.27 4.18 19.65
C LYS A 94 -5.75 3.95 19.35
N ASN A 95 -6.59 4.86 19.82
CA ASN A 95 -7.97 4.92 19.39
C ASN A 95 -8.08 5.63 18.02
N VAL A 96 -9.22 5.43 17.36
CA VAL A 96 -9.47 5.98 16.02
C VAL A 96 -9.35 7.50 16.01
N ASP A 97 -9.86 8.21 17.03
CA ASP A 97 -9.79 9.67 17.14
C ASP A 97 -8.35 10.19 17.23
N GLN A 98 -7.47 9.45 17.93
CA GLN A 98 -6.05 9.79 18.04
C GLN A 98 -5.29 9.56 16.73
N LEU A 99 -5.74 8.59 15.92
CA LEU A 99 -5.18 8.34 14.60
C LEU A 99 -5.45 9.52 13.65
N PHE A 100 -6.60 10.21 13.83
CA PHE A 100 -6.97 11.36 13.00
C PHE A 100 -6.31 12.66 13.42
N ALA A 101 -6.09 12.88 14.70
CA ALA A 101 -5.47 14.10 15.19
C ALA A 101 -4.06 14.36 14.63
N GLY A 102 -3.39 13.33 14.12
CA GLY A 102 -2.06 13.41 13.49
C GLY A 102 -2.01 13.19 11.97
N ALA A 103 -3.09 12.74 11.37
CA ALA A 103 -3.14 12.43 9.95
C ALA A 103 -3.80 13.58 9.17
N ARG A 104 -3.12 14.12 8.16
CA ARG A 104 -3.79 14.89 7.10
C ARG A 104 -4.62 13.91 6.28
N VAL A 105 -5.86 13.73 6.69
CA VAL A 105 -6.81 12.86 5.99
C VAL A 105 -7.21 13.56 4.71
N GLU A 106 -6.88 12.96 3.58
CA GLU A 106 -7.40 13.40 2.30
C GLU A 106 -8.93 13.18 2.31
N VAL A 107 -9.67 14.28 2.40
CA VAL A 107 -11.13 14.24 2.31
C VAL A 107 -11.48 13.89 0.86
N SER A 108 -11.76 12.63 0.62
CA SER A 108 -12.29 12.17 -0.67
C SER A 108 -13.79 12.00 -0.52
N GLU A 109 -14.55 12.62 -1.42
CA GLU A 109 -16.01 12.45 -1.49
C GLU A 109 -16.44 10.98 -1.72
N ASN A 110 -15.51 10.14 -2.12
CA ASN A 110 -15.73 8.72 -2.35
C ASN A 110 -15.65 7.86 -1.08
N LYS A 111 -15.22 8.40 0.05
CA LYS A 111 -15.14 7.67 1.33
C LYS A 111 -16.44 7.79 2.12
N LYS A 112 -16.87 6.72 2.76
CA LYS A 112 -17.97 6.76 3.72
C LYS A 112 -17.59 7.53 4.98
N ARG A 113 -16.32 7.40 5.40
CA ARG A 113 -15.76 8.03 6.59
C ARG A 113 -14.34 8.50 6.33
N PRO A 114 -13.89 9.57 6.98
CA PRO A 114 -12.52 10.07 6.81
C PRO A 114 -11.44 9.03 7.09
N GLU A 115 -11.68 8.14 8.07
CA GLU A 115 -10.76 7.09 8.50
C GLU A 115 -10.58 5.95 7.50
N ASP A 116 -11.53 5.73 6.63
CA ASP A 116 -11.43 4.67 5.65
C ASP A 116 -10.22 4.90 4.73
N PHE A 117 -9.53 3.85 4.38
CA PHE A 117 -8.35 3.94 3.53
C PHE A 117 -8.48 3.08 2.27
N VAL A 118 -7.80 3.50 1.23
CA VAL A 118 -7.91 2.88 -0.09
C VAL A 118 -7.20 1.52 -0.10
N LEU A 119 -7.88 0.52 -0.64
CA LEU A 119 -7.33 -0.80 -0.95
C LEU A 119 -7.06 -0.97 -2.44
N TRP A 120 -7.87 -0.34 -3.28
CA TRP A 120 -7.73 -0.32 -4.74
C TRP A 120 -8.14 1.04 -5.28
N LYS A 121 -7.34 1.62 -6.17
CA LYS A 121 -7.66 2.89 -6.84
C LYS A 121 -7.51 2.76 -8.35
N PRO A 122 -8.39 3.40 -9.15
CA PRO A 122 -8.27 3.38 -10.59
C PRO A 122 -6.96 4.02 -11.06
N SER A 123 -6.42 3.53 -12.17
CA SER A 123 -5.21 4.07 -12.80
C SER A 123 -5.51 4.57 -14.21
N LEU A 124 -4.92 5.69 -14.59
CA LEU A 124 -4.96 6.20 -15.95
C LEU A 124 -4.18 5.27 -16.88
N LYS A 125 -4.41 5.40 -18.20
CA LYS A 125 -3.74 4.56 -19.21
C LYS A 125 -2.21 4.64 -19.14
N GLU A 126 -1.70 5.82 -18.85
CA GLU A 126 -0.27 6.13 -18.79
C GLU A 126 0.38 5.74 -17.46
N GLU A 127 -0.43 5.38 -16.47
CA GLU A 127 0.03 4.98 -15.16
C GLU A 127 0.13 3.45 -15.05
N PRO A 128 0.98 2.93 -14.15
CA PRO A 128 0.95 1.53 -13.77
C PRO A 128 -0.46 1.12 -13.35
N GLY A 129 -0.93 -0.03 -13.83
CA GLY A 129 -2.26 -0.51 -13.49
C GLY A 129 -2.49 -1.92 -14.01
N TRP A 130 -3.33 -2.64 -13.29
CA TRP A 130 -3.69 -4.04 -13.52
C TRP A 130 -5.19 -4.19 -13.61
N ASP A 131 -5.65 -5.18 -14.33
CA ASP A 131 -7.07 -5.51 -14.41
C ASP A 131 -7.56 -6.10 -13.09
N SER A 132 -8.75 -5.68 -12.69
CA SER A 132 -9.42 -6.16 -11.49
C SER A 132 -10.94 -6.19 -11.68
N PRO A 133 -11.70 -6.84 -10.77
CA PRO A 133 -13.16 -6.78 -10.81
C PRO A 133 -13.75 -5.36 -10.72
N TRP A 134 -12.98 -4.42 -10.19
CA TRP A 134 -13.37 -3.00 -10.00
C TRP A 134 -12.88 -2.09 -11.12
N GLY A 135 -12.33 -2.67 -12.18
CA GLY A 135 -11.70 -1.98 -13.30
C GLY A 135 -10.18 -1.94 -13.20
N ARG A 136 -9.57 -1.34 -14.25
CA ARG A 136 -8.11 -1.17 -14.28
C ARG A 136 -7.66 -0.20 -13.21
N GLY A 137 -6.71 -0.63 -12.37
CA GLY A 137 -6.25 0.17 -11.24
C GLY A 137 -4.98 -0.38 -10.60
N ARG A 138 -4.69 0.12 -9.41
CA ARG A 138 -3.55 -0.29 -8.60
C ARG A 138 -3.92 -0.45 -7.13
N PRO A 139 -3.21 -1.31 -6.38
CA PRO A 139 -3.47 -1.48 -4.95
C PRO A 139 -3.17 -0.20 -4.17
N GLY A 140 -3.85 -0.03 -3.04
CA GLY A 140 -3.43 0.88 -2.00
C GLY A 140 -2.24 0.31 -1.23
N TRP A 141 -1.47 1.15 -0.58
CA TRP A 141 -0.23 0.76 0.09
C TRP A 141 -0.42 -0.31 1.18
N HIS A 142 -1.46 -0.20 2.00
CA HIS A 142 -1.66 -1.12 3.13
C HIS A 142 -1.91 -2.57 2.72
N ILE A 143 -2.65 -2.80 1.64
CA ILE A 143 -2.97 -4.15 1.18
C ILE A 143 -1.75 -4.88 0.63
N GLU A 144 -0.76 -4.15 0.10
CA GLU A 144 0.48 -4.73 -0.41
C GLU A 144 1.23 -5.47 0.70
N CYS A 145 1.49 -4.79 1.82
CA CYS A 145 2.17 -5.38 2.96
C CYS A 145 1.36 -6.54 3.55
N SER A 146 0.05 -6.38 3.71
CA SER A 146 -0.81 -7.42 4.29
C SER A 146 -0.82 -8.70 3.45
N ALA A 147 -0.97 -8.60 2.13
CA ALA A 147 -1.02 -9.74 1.23
C ALA A 147 0.34 -10.46 1.16
N MET A 148 1.43 -9.71 1.06
CA MET A 148 2.77 -10.28 1.01
C MET A 148 3.19 -10.90 2.34
N SER A 149 2.92 -10.24 3.47
CA SER A 149 3.19 -10.82 4.80
C SER A 149 2.45 -12.14 5.00
N LYS A 150 1.16 -12.20 4.66
CA LYS A 150 0.39 -13.45 4.74
C LYS A 150 0.99 -14.56 3.88
N LYS A 151 1.43 -14.24 2.67
CA LYS A 151 2.03 -15.23 1.76
C LYS A 151 3.33 -15.83 2.29
N TYR A 152 4.22 -14.99 2.82
CA TYR A 152 5.59 -15.41 3.17
C TYR A 152 5.75 -15.78 4.64
N LEU A 153 4.91 -15.25 5.53
CA LEU A 153 5.00 -15.45 6.97
C LEU A 153 3.80 -16.22 7.55
N GLY A 154 2.74 -16.42 6.74
CA GLY A 154 1.53 -17.10 7.18
C GLY A 154 0.49 -16.18 7.81
N ASP A 155 -0.53 -16.78 8.43
CA ASP A 155 -1.63 -16.04 9.06
C ASP A 155 -1.22 -15.34 10.37
N THR A 156 -0.18 -15.84 11.00
CA THR A 156 0.35 -15.32 12.27
C THR A 156 1.86 -15.28 12.21
N PHE A 157 2.46 -14.19 12.64
CA PHE A 157 3.91 -14.01 12.73
C PHE A 157 4.25 -13.16 13.96
N ASP A 158 5.46 -13.32 14.48
CA ASP A 158 5.84 -12.85 15.82
C ASP A 158 6.32 -11.40 15.82
N ILE A 159 6.92 -10.92 14.74
CA ILE A 159 7.55 -9.60 14.68
C ILE A 159 7.04 -8.84 13.46
N HIS A 160 6.52 -7.64 13.68
CA HIS A 160 6.15 -6.69 12.65
C HIS A 160 6.88 -5.36 12.88
N GLY A 161 7.72 -4.96 11.94
CA GLY A 161 8.43 -3.69 11.97
C GLY A 161 7.77 -2.68 11.04
N GLY A 162 7.70 -1.43 11.48
CA GLY A 162 7.22 -0.32 10.67
C GLY A 162 7.84 1.00 11.12
N GLY A 163 7.96 1.96 10.20
CA GLY A 163 8.42 3.30 10.54
C GLY A 163 7.44 4.00 11.49
N ARG A 164 7.95 4.83 12.38
CA ARG A 164 7.12 5.58 13.33
C ARG A 164 6.09 6.49 12.66
N ASP A 165 6.40 6.96 11.48
CA ASP A 165 5.55 7.75 10.59
C ASP A 165 4.40 6.95 9.94
N LEU A 166 4.45 5.62 10.06
CA LEU A 166 3.44 4.68 9.55
C LEU A 166 2.49 4.16 10.64
N LEU A 167 2.57 4.70 11.86
CA LEU A 167 1.72 4.34 13.00
C LEU A 167 0.33 5.01 12.88
N PHE A 168 -0.50 4.50 11.97
CA PHE A 168 -1.93 4.86 11.85
C PHE A 168 -2.75 3.71 11.35
#